data_b8bd2323a3e14676cf04abac328ac7be
#
_entry.id   b8bd2323a3e14676cf04abac328ac7be
#
_cell.length_a   1.000
_cell.length_b   1.000
_cell.length_c   1.000
_cell.angle_alpha   90.00
_cell.angle_beta   90.00
_cell.angle_gamma   90.00
#
_symmetry.space_group_name_H-M   'P 1'
#
loop_
_entity.id
_entity.type
_entity.pdbx_description
1 polymer ?
#
loop_
_entity_poly.entity_id
_entity_poly.type
_entity_poly.pdbx_seq_one_letter_code
_entity_poly.pdbx_strand_id
1 'polypeptide(L)'
;MKNSILPACYPKMNIHTFNIVDNLQVTVTETSNPFQMPAESLFLMAARINKKRSFLFVSKVLGKHIPVNPYTPLLSGAALGLLLYREMSAETAAMDKLLDQAVHGLLHPQYAEEAYRELLAAQLTLPRPVVFIGFAETATALGHSMYNLFAGGASYIHTTREDIPELTSVISFEEEHSHAVDHLCYALHPGMLSGEEPVILVDDEITTGNTAINIIRDIQAKFPRREYVVASLLDWRSAANIQAYRDLEQELGIRISAISLLQGTIQVEGTPLLETEAGKGGADLDTGVPVVTTYIEDTLERLKVSSADSCGEINASPYLKLSGRFGLESADNRLIDQEVHRVAARLMALREGRHALVMGTGEFMYLPMRIAAELGEDVSYQSSTRSPIHPQHRPDYGVRSAAGYPSAGDPSIINYIYNVEYGQYDDIFVLLERDVPAQRIKPMTDILKGLAGNKVHLIVLAARQEAEEAADEGDR
;
A
#
# COMPACT_ATOMS: atom_id res chain seq x y z
N MET A 1 19.54 32.20 49.62
CA MET A 1 19.42 31.77 48.21
C MET A 1 18.26 30.80 48.11
N LYS A 2 17.14 31.22 47.53
CA LYS A 2 15.97 30.34 47.29
C LYS A 2 16.20 29.63 45.98
N ASN A 3 16.45 28.32 46.00
CA ASN A 3 16.43 27.47 44.82
C ASN A 3 14.97 27.36 44.34
N SER A 4 14.60 28.10 43.32
CA SER A 4 13.38 27.84 42.57
C SER A 4 13.61 26.64 41.65
N ILE A 5 13.12 25.47 42.05
CA ILE A 5 12.98 24.30 41.17
C ILE A 5 11.87 24.69 40.21
N LEU A 6 12.24 24.96 38.94
CA LEU A 6 11.29 25.04 37.86
C LEU A 6 10.62 23.64 37.72
N PRO A 7 9.29 23.54 37.68
CA PRO A 7 8.63 22.25 37.43
C PRO A 7 9.08 21.75 36.07
N ALA A 8 9.60 20.54 36.03
CA ALA A 8 9.85 19.83 34.78
C ALA A 8 8.52 19.76 34.04
N CYS A 9 8.40 20.49 32.95
CA CYS A 9 7.25 20.42 32.07
C CYS A 9 7.39 19.07 31.30
N TYR A 10 6.82 18.01 31.86
CA TYR A 10 6.65 16.76 31.10
C TYR A 10 5.75 17.08 29.92
N PRO A 11 6.13 16.73 28.67
CA PRO A 11 5.24 16.89 27.54
C PRO A 11 3.96 16.11 27.87
N LYS A 12 2.81 16.79 27.71
CA LYS A 12 1.50 16.17 27.96
C LYS A 12 1.34 15.06 26.92
N MET A 13 1.53 13.80 27.31
CA MET A 13 1.33 12.66 26.43
C MET A 13 -0.15 12.58 26.08
N ASN A 14 -0.47 12.59 24.79
CA ASN A 14 -1.83 12.37 24.33
C ASN A 14 -2.16 10.89 24.46
N ILE A 15 -3.29 10.58 25.09
CA ILE A 15 -3.79 9.22 25.28
C ILE A 15 -5.16 9.13 24.62
N HIS A 16 -5.29 8.19 23.69
CA HIS A 16 -6.52 7.93 22.97
C HIS A 16 -7.02 6.52 23.31
N THR A 17 -8.26 6.40 23.71
CA THR A 17 -8.88 5.12 24.02
C THR A 17 -10.01 4.83 23.03
N PHE A 18 -9.90 3.71 22.33
CA PHE A 18 -10.83 3.26 21.31
C PHE A 18 -11.59 2.05 21.81
N ASN A 19 -12.93 2.16 21.94
CA ASN A 19 -13.81 1.05 22.18
C ASN A 19 -14.21 0.45 20.82
N ILE A 20 -13.63 -0.70 20.45
CA ILE A 20 -13.75 -1.24 19.10
C ILE A 20 -15.05 -2.04 18.94
N VAL A 21 -15.16 -3.17 19.62
CA VAL A 21 -16.33 -4.04 19.59
C VAL A 21 -16.39 -4.85 20.87
N ASP A 22 -17.57 -5.10 21.41
CA ASP A 22 -17.79 -5.76 22.68
C ASP A 22 -16.93 -5.18 23.82
N ASN A 23 -16.05 -6.00 24.39
CA ASN A 23 -15.10 -5.63 25.43
C ASN A 23 -13.69 -5.31 24.88
N LEU A 24 -13.50 -5.32 23.55
CA LEU A 24 -12.21 -5.00 22.94
C LEU A 24 -11.96 -3.50 23.00
N GLN A 25 -10.96 -3.11 23.77
CA GLN A 25 -10.49 -1.74 23.91
C GLN A 25 -9.00 -1.64 23.55
N VAL A 26 -8.64 -0.61 22.82
CA VAL A 26 -7.26 -0.28 22.51
C VAL A 26 -6.95 1.12 22.99
N THR A 27 -5.91 1.24 23.82
CA THR A 27 -5.39 2.53 24.29
C THR A 27 -4.07 2.82 23.58
N VAL A 28 -4.02 3.94 22.88
CA VAL A 28 -2.83 4.47 22.21
C VAL A 28 -2.26 5.61 23.05
N THR A 29 -0.98 5.52 23.39
CA THR A 29 -0.23 6.62 24.04
C THR A 29 0.79 7.15 23.04
N GLU A 30 0.60 8.40 22.58
CA GLU A 30 1.53 9.04 21.66
C GLU A 30 2.86 9.31 22.36
N THR A 31 3.97 8.96 21.71
CA THR A 31 5.33 9.25 22.15
C THR A 31 6.03 10.28 21.26
N SER A 32 5.67 10.34 19.98
CA SER A 32 6.13 11.36 19.04
C SER A 32 5.05 11.66 18.00
N ASN A 33 4.73 12.92 17.85
CA ASN A 33 3.81 13.44 16.83
C ASN A 33 4.35 14.79 16.36
N PRO A 34 5.41 14.78 15.52
CA PRO A 34 6.14 15.99 15.17
C PRO A 34 5.30 17.04 14.44
N PHE A 35 4.23 16.61 13.78
CA PHE A 35 3.33 17.49 13.02
C PHE A 35 2.04 17.84 13.76
N GLN A 36 1.89 17.37 14.99
CA GLN A 36 0.67 17.57 15.79
C GLN A 36 -0.61 17.16 15.05
N MET A 37 -0.50 16.13 14.17
CA MET A 37 -1.64 15.58 13.45
C MET A 37 -2.58 14.87 14.42
N PRO A 38 -3.89 15.15 14.40
CA PRO A 38 -4.84 14.36 15.16
C PRO A 38 -4.74 12.87 14.77
N ALA A 39 -4.63 11.97 15.75
CA ALA A 39 -4.51 10.52 15.47
C ALA A 39 -5.68 10.02 14.61
N GLU A 40 -6.88 10.54 14.85
CA GLU A 40 -8.10 10.25 14.09
C GLU A 40 -8.07 10.76 12.63
N SER A 41 -7.12 11.62 12.26
CA SER A 41 -6.90 12.00 10.86
C SER A 41 -6.14 10.93 10.08
N LEU A 42 -5.35 10.10 10.76
CA LEU A 42 -4.52 9.06 10.16
C LEU A 42 -5.22 7.70 10.09
N PHE A 43 -6.02 7.36 11.11
CA PHE A 43 -6.67 6.04 11.18
C PHE A 43 -7.99 6.05 11.95
N LEU A 44 -8.75 4.99 11.75
CA LEU A 44 -9.83 4.50 12.59
C LEU A 44 -9.49 3.09 13.07
N MET A 45 -10.24 2.58 14.04
CA MET A 45 -10.06 1.22 14.54
C MET A 45 -11.15 0.29 14.02
N ALA A 46 -10.79 -0.99 13.82
CA ALA A 46 -11.73 -2.06 13.53
C ALA A 46 -11.28 -3.38 14.18
N ALA A 47 -12.22 -4.31 14.41
CA ALA A 47 -11.91 -5.65 14.85
C ALA A 47 -11.48 -6.51 13.66
N ARG A 48 -10.38 -7.25 13.83
CA ARG A 48 -9.86 -8.19 12.83
C ARG A 48 -10.33 -9.60 13.15
N ILE A 49 -10.79 -10.32 12.14
CA ILE A 49 -11.14 -11.75 12.27
C ILE A 49 -9.86 -12.57 12.26
N ASN A 50 -9.09 -12.47 13.34
CA ASN A 50 -7.81 -13.19 13.50
C ASN A 50 -7.55 -13.48 14.97
N LYS A 51 -7.18 -14.75 15.30
CA LYS A 51 -6.91 -15.17 16.68
C LYS A 51 -5.64 -14.55 17.28
N LYS A 52 -4.68 -14.11 16.46
CA LYS A 52 -3.38 -13.57 16.93
C LYS A 52 -3.42 -12.08 17.22
N ARG A 53 -4.18 -11.32 16.45
CA ARG A 53 -4.37 -9.87 16.62
C ARG A 53 -5.83 -9.54 16.33
N SER A 54 -6.56 -9.15 17.35
CA SER A 54 -8.00 -8.91 17.30
C SER A 54 -8.42 -7.53 16.77
N PHE A 55 -7.49 -6.63 16.50
CA PHE A 55 -7.76 -5.28 16.04
C PHE A 55 -6.87 -4.91 14.84
N LEU A 56 -7.27 -3.85 14.14
CA LEU A 56 -6.55 -3.25 13.02
C LEU A 56 -6.65 -1.73 13.09
N PHE A 57 -5.57 -1.04 12.77
CA PHE A 57 -5.58 0.38 12.43
C PHE A 57 -5.98 0.52 10.96
N VAL A 58 -7.17 1.05 10.72
CA VAL A 58 -7.71 1.26 9.39
C VAL A 58 -7.25 2.63 8.89
N SER A 59 -6.26 2.65 8.03
CA SER A 59 -5.69 3.90 7.53
C SER A 59 -6.70 4.72 6.73
N LYS A 60 -6.76 6.01 7.00
CA LYS A 60 -7.54 7.02 6.26
C LYS A 60 -6.73 7.68 5.14
N VAL A 61 -5.45 7.36 5.03
CA VAL A 61 -4.52 8.02 4.10
C VAL A 61 -3.85 7.08 3.10
N LEU A 62 -4.30 5.81 2.99
CA LEU A 62 -3.70 4.83 2.08
C LEU A 62 -4.63 4.34 0.97
N GLY A 63 -5.94 4.51 1.12
CA GLY A 63 -6.88 3.96 0.15
C GLY A 63 -6.91 2.42 0.13
N LYS A 64 -6.69 1.76 1.27
CA LYS A 64 -6.73 0.29 1.36
C LYS A 64 -8.10 -0.23 1.79
N HIS A 65 -8.64 0.32 2.86
CA HIS A 65 -9.91 -0.11 3.46
C HIS A 65 -11.00 0.96 3.34
N ILE A 66 -10.60 2.19 3.07
CA ILE A 66 -11.49 3.35 2.95
C ILE A 66 -11.18 4.01 1.61
N PRO A 67 -12.20 4.29 0.75
CA PRO A 67 -12.00 5.11 -0.43
C PRO A 67 -11.55 6.52 -0.04
N VAL A 68 -10.52 7.04 -0.70
CA VAL A 68 -9.89 8.33 -0.40
C VAL A 68 -9.72 9.17 -1.66
N ASN A 69 -9.50 10.48 -1.49
CA ASN A 69 -8.97 11.30 -2.57
C ASN A 69 -7.64 10.71 -3.06
N PRO A 70 -7.43 10.49 -4.37
CA PRO A 70 -6.24 9.79 -4.89
C PRO A 70 -4.91 10.48 -4.55
N TYR A 71 -4.90 11.78 -4.32
CA TYR A 71 -3.70 12.51 -3.91
C TYR A 71 -3.32 12.30 -2.43
N THR A 72 -4.27 11.91 -1.58
CA THR A 72 -4.01 11.66 -0.14
C THR A 72 -2.95 10.58 0.09
N PRO A 73 -3.04 9.37 -0.50
CA PRO A 73 -2.00 8.36 -0.33
C PRO A 73 -0.68 8.74 -0.99
N LEU A 74 -0.68 9.48 -2.09
CA LEU A 74 0.54 10.03 -2.70
C LEU A 74 1.24 10.99 -1.74
N LEU A 75 0.49 11.88 -1.10
CA LEU A 75 1.02 12.81 -0.09
C LEU A 75 1.53 12.10 1.15
N SER A 76 0.89 11.01 1.59
CA SER A 76 1.35 10.26 2.76
C SER A 76 2.75 9.68 2.55
N GLY A 77 3.02 9.12 1.37
CA GLY A 77 4.35 8.67 0.99
C GLY A 77 5.34 9.83 0.81
N ALA A 78 4.92 10.93 0.16
CA ALA A 78 5.76 12.11 -0.01
C ALA A 78 6.15 12.73 1.33
N ALA A 79 5.25 12.79 2.32
CA ALA A 79 5.56 13.27 3.66
C ALA A 79 6.64 12.43 4.37
N LEU A 80 6.57 11.11 4.25
CA LEU A 80 7.64 10.22 4.75
C LEU A 80 8.95 10.44 3.97
N GLY A 81 8.88 10.64 2.65
CA GLY A 81 10.04 10.98 1.84
C GLY A 81 10.71 12.29 2.26
N LEU A 82 9.94 13.32 2.60
CA LEU A 82 10.46 14.58 3.13
C LEU A 82 11.12 14.41 4.50
N LEU A 83 10.57 13.56 5.39
CA LEU A 83 11.21 13.21 6.65
C LEU A 83 12.57 12.56 6.44
N LEU A 84 12.64 11.61 5.50
CA LEU A 84 13.91 10.98 5.11
C LEU A 84 14.90 12.02 4.59
N TYR A 85 14.46 12.87 3.66
CA TYR A 85 15.32 13.92 3.09
C TYR A 85 15.87 14.85 4.19
N ARG A 86 15.03 15.25 5.14
CA ARG A 86 15.43 16.10 6.28
C ARG A 86 16.47 15.43 7.18
N GLU A 87 16.40 14.10 7.38
CA GLU A 87 17.44 13.37 8.12
C GLU A 87 18.77 13.30 7.38
N MET A 88 18.73 13.26 6.05
CA MET A 88 19.91 13.10 5.20
C MET A 88 20.54 14.44 4.80
N SER A 89 19.79 15.54 4.87
CA SER A 89 20.20 16.87 4.40
C SER A 89 20.41 17.83 5.55
N ALA A 90 21.31 18.82 5.35
CA ALA A 90 21.48 19.94 6.27
C ALA A 90 20.48 21.09 6.03
N GLU A 91 19.68 21.03 4.99
CA GLU A 91 18.69 22.05 4.60
C GLU A 91 17.36 21.85 5.35
N THR A 92 17.20 22.46 6.52
CA THR A 92 16.01 22.26 7.34
C THR A 92 14.85 23.19 6.99
N ALA A 93 15.07 24.49 6.83
CA ALA A 93 13.99 25.48 6.70
C ALA A 93 13.13 25.33 5.41
N ALA A 94 13.75 24.99 4.26
CA ALA A 94 12.99 24.73 3.03
C ALA A 94 12.16 23.44 3.15
N MET A 95 12.70 22.42 3.81
CA MET A 95 12.01 21.15 4.03
C MET A 95 10.85 21.30 5.01
N ASP A 96 10.97 22.09 6.05
CA ASP A 96 9.89 22.33 7.00
C ASP A 96 8.67 22.94 6.29
N LYS A 97 8.88 23.86 5.35
CA LYS A 97 7.78 24.42 4.54
C LYS A 97 7.09 23.37 3.68
N LEU A 98 7.84 22.50 3.00
CA LEU A 98 7.27 21.42 2.18
C LEU A 98 6.54 20.39 3.05
N LEU A 99 7.06 20.08 4.23
CA LEU A 99 6.41 19.22 5.21
C LEU A 99 5.08 19.81 5.69
N ASP A 100 5.06 21.10 6.02
CA ASP A 100 3.81 21.78 6.42
C ASP A 100 2.76 21.74 5.31
N GLN A 101 3.17 21.89 4.05
CA GLN A 101 2.29 21.76 2.89
C GLN A 101 1.75 20.33 2.74
N ALA A 102 2.61 19.31 2.87
CA ALA A 102 2.20 17.92 2.82
C ALA A 102 1.18 17.58 3.92
N VAL A 103 1.47 17.99 5.16
CA VAL A 103 0.58 17.79 6.31
C VAL A 103 -0.74 18.53 6.13
N HIS A 104 -0.71 19.77 5.62
CA HIS A 104 -1.93 20.52 5.32
C HIS A 104 -2.81 19.80 4.31
N GLY A 105 -2.23 19.28 3.21
CA GLY A 105 -2.95 18.50 2.21
C GLY A 105 -3.49 17.17 2.74
N LEU A 106 -2.79 16.52 3.69
CA LEU A 106 -3.27 15.31 4.36
C LEU A 106 -4.45 15.58 5.29
N LEU A 107 -4.43 16.69 6.00
CA LEU A 107 -5.52 17.10 6.92
C LEU A 107 -6.74 17.67 6.17
N HIS A 108 -6.52 18.21 4.98
CA HIS A 108 -7.53 18.88 4.15
C HIS A 108 -7.50 18.33 2.72
N PRO A 109 -8.15 17.19 2.44
CA PRO A 109 -8.08 16.50 1.15
C PRO A 109 -8.44 17.33 -0.09
N GLN A 110 -9.19 18.40 0.06
CA GLN A 110 -9.47 19.35 -1.02
C GLN A 110 -8.24 20.13 -1.50
N TYR A 111 -7.17 20.21 -0.73
CA TYR A 111 -5.89 20.81 -1.10
C TYR A 111 -4.80 19.77 -1.40
N ALA A 112 -5.15 18.48 -1.40
CA ALA A 112 -4.18 17.40 -1.55
C ALA A 112 -3.50 17.43 -2.93
N GLU A 113 -4.23 17.76 -4.00
CA GLU A 113 -3.67 17.89 -5.34
C GLU A 113 -2.65 19.03 -5.42
N GLU A 114 -3.02 20.22 -4.96
CA GLU A 114 -2.14 21.39 -4.99
C GLU A 114 -0.85 21.12 -4.20
N ALA A 115 -0.99 20.62 -2.98
CA ALA A 115 0.15 20.26 -2.14
C ALA A 115 1.07 19.23 -2.83
N TYR A 116 0.51 18.15 -3.40
CA TYR A 116 1.30 17.13 -4.07
C TYR A 116 2.05 17.67 -5.30
N ARG A 117 1.39 18.49 -6.13
CA ARG A 117 2.02 19.10 -7.31
C ARG A 117 3.15 20.05 -6.93
N GLU A 118 3.01 20.83 -5.85
CA GLU A 118 4.07 21.68 -5.33
C GLU A 118 5.29 20.90 -4.83
N LEU A 119 5.05 19.76 -4.14
CA LEU A 119 6.13 18.90 -3.69
C LEU A 119 6.93 18.32 -4.88
N LEU A 120 6.26 17.83 -5.90
CA LEU A 120 6.94 17.32 -7.10
C LEU A 120 7.69 18.43 -7.88
N ALA A 121 7.15 19.65 -7.90
CA ALA A 121 7.79 20.79 -8.54
C ALA A 121 9.13 21.19 -7.89
N ALA A 122 9.36 20.82 -6.62
CA ALA A 122 10.62 21.04 -5.91
C ALA A 122 11.80 20.23 -6.48
N GLN A 123 11.54 19.18 -7.28
CA GLN A 123 12.55 18.35 -7.96
C GLN A 123 13.68 17.88 -7.01
N LEU A 124 13.31 17.37 -5.86
CA LEU A 124 14.26 16.97 -4.82
C LEU A 124 15.19 15.85 -5.31
N THR A 125 16.47 16.00 -5.06
CA THR A 125 17.48 14.96 -5.32
C THR A 125 18.12 14.57 -4.00
N LEU A 126 18.16 13.27 -3.71
CA LEU A 126 18.77 12.78 -2.47
C LEU A 126 20.26 13.11 -2.42
N PRO A 127 20.81 13.51 -1.26
CA PRO A 127 22.24 13.87 -1.11
C PRO A 127 23.20 12.71 -1.43
N ARG A 128 22.72 11.49 -1.31
CA ARG A 128 23.40 10.24 -1.70
C ARG A 128 22.38 9.22 -2.17
N PRO A 129 22.76 8.26 -3.02
CA PRO A 129 21.84 7.21 -3.49
C PRO A 129 21.29 6.38 -2.34
N VAL A 130 20.03 5.93 -2.49
CA VAL A 130 19.35 5.00 -1.58
C VAL A 130 18.50 4.01 -2.37
N VAL A 131 18.20 2.86 -1.77
CA VAL A 131 17.27 1.87 -2.31
C VAL A 131 16.05 1.78 -1.40
N PHE A 132 14.88 2.05 -1.93
CA PHE A 132 13.60 1.85 -1.25
C PHE A 132 13.09 0.43 -1.49
N ILE A 133 12.60 -0.22 -0.43
CA ILE A 133 11.92 -1.53 -0.50
C ILE A 133 10.57 -1.41 0.17
N GLY A 134 9.49 -1.43 -0.63
CA GLY A 134 8.10 -1.43 -0.12
C GLY A 134 7.60 -2.84 0.19
N PHE A 135 6.97 -3.03 1.34
CA PHE A 135 6.47 -4.36 1.72
C PHE A 135 5.08 -4.66 1.14
N ALA A 136 4.92 -5.84 0.59
CA ALA A 136 3.61 -6.34 0.20
C ALA A 136 2.73 -6.60 1.45
N GLU A 137 1.51 -6.19 1.45
CA GLU A 137 0.66 -5.77 0.33
C GLU A 137 0.60 -4.23 0.23
N THR A 138 0.33 -3.53 1.32
CA THR A 138 -0.06 -2.11 1.37
C THR A 138 1.11 -1.16 1.09
N ALA A 139 2.27 -1.47 1.63
CA ALA A 139 3.42 -0.57 1.51
C ALA A 139 4.09 -0.60 0.13
N THR A 140 3.62 -1.42 -0.83
CA THR A 140 4.02 -1.31 -2.22
C THR A 140 3.71 0.08 -2.78
N ALA A 141 2.52 0.62 -2.54
CA ALA A 141 2.17 1.96 -2.99
C ALA A 141 2.80 3.06 -2.13
N LEU A 142 2.89 2.88 -0.82
CA LEU A 142 3.50 3.85 0.09
C LEU A 142 4.98 4.05 -0.22
N GLY A 143 5.74 2.96 -0.38
CA GLY A 143 7.16 3.01 -0.74
C GLY A 143 7.39 3.62 -2.12
N HIS A 144 6.54 3.29 -3.10
CA HIS A 144 6.61 3.87 -4.43
C HIS A 144 6.31 5.38 -4.39
N SER A 145 5.35 5.82 -3.56
CA SER A 145 5.04 7.24 -3.37
C SER A 145 6.18 8.00 -2.70
N MET A 146 6.91 7.37 -1.76
CA MET A 146 8.14 7.95 -1.18
C MET A 146 9.21 8.13 -2.25
N TYR A 147 9.47 7.08 -3.02
CA TYR A 147 10.46 7.08 -4.09
C TYR A 147 10.14 8.13 -5.16
N ASN A 148 8.89 8.24 -5.58
CA ASN A 148 8.47 9.16 -6.64
C ASN A 148 8.67 10.66 -6.30
N LEU A 149 8.84 11.00 -5.02
CA LEU A 149 9.17 12.36 -4.60
C LEU A 149 10.53 12.83 -5.14
N PHE A 150 11.45 11.88 -5.41
CA PHE A 150 12.84 12.20 -5.72
C PHE A 150 13.12 12.16 -7.22
N ALA A 151 13.55 13.28 -7.78
CA ALA A 151 13.98 13.39 -9.16
C ALA A 151 15.33 12.68 -9.42
N GLY A 152 16.09 12.37 -8.37
CA GLY A 152 17.38 11.67 -8.49
C GLY A 152 17.87 11.06 -7.19
N GLY A 153 18.76 10.07 -7.31
CA GLY A 153 19.38 9.40 -6.18
C GLY A 153 18.53 8.34 -5.51
N ALA A 154 17.46 7.88 -6.16
CA ALA A 154 16.56 6.86 -5.61
C ALA A 154 16.40 5.69 -6.58
N SER A 155 16.44 4.48 -6.04
CA SER A 155 15.97 3.25 -6.67
C SER A 155 14.84 2.67 -5.85
N TYR A 156 13.90 1.98 -6.47
CA TYR A 156 12.74 1.41 -5.79
C TYR A 156 12.45 -0.01 -6.26
N ILE A 157 12.11 -0.87 -5.30
CA ILE A 157 11.58 -2.20 -5.56
C ILE A 157 10.57 -2.54 -4.45
N HIS A 158 9.59 -3.39 -4.74
CA HIS A 158 8.74 -3.91 -3.67
C HIS A 158 8.80 -5.43 -3.58
N THR A 159 8.50 -5.94 -2.40
CA THR A 159 8.30 -7.38 -2.21
C THR A 159 6.97 -7.81 -2.83
N THR A 160 6.88 -9.07 -3.16
CA THR A 160 5.67 -9.70 -3.68
C THR A 160 5.43 -11.03 -3.00
N ARG A 161 4.17 -11.45 -3.00
CA ARG A 161 3.77 -12.80 -2.55
C ARG A 161 3.52 -13.75 -3.73
N GLU A 162 3.70 -13.25 -4.95
CA GLU A 162 3.55 -14.05 -6.16
C GLU A 162 4.85 -14.80 -6.45
N ASP A 163 4.73 -16.08 -6.76
CA ASP A 163 5.83 -16.89 -7.26
C ASP A 163 5.98 -16.68 -8.77
N ILE A 164 7.20 -16.35 -9.21
CA ILE A 164 7.57 -16.11 -10.61
C ILE A 164 8.65 -17.11 -10.99
N PRO A 165 8.29 -18.29 -11.51
CA PRO A 165 9.21 -19.43 -11.69
C PRO A 165 10.42 -19.13 -12.58
N GLU A 166 10.30 -18.22 -13.54
CA GLU A 166 11.39 -17.85 -14.44
C GLU A 166 12.45 -16.93 -13.81
N LEU A 167 12.18 -16.38 -12.63
CA LEU A 167 13.08 -15.44 -11.97
C LEU A 167 13.60 -16.00 -10.65
N THR A 168 14.84 -15.64 -10.33
CA THR A 168 15.41 -15.94 -9.02
C THR A 168 15.19 -14.74 -8.09
N SER A 169 14.57 -14.97 -6.94
CA SER A 169 14.40 -13.93 -5.94
C SER A 169 15.75 -13.52 -5.33
N VAL A 170 16.01 -12.21 -5.27
CA VAL A 170 17.24 -11.66 -4.66
C VAL A 170 17.12 -11.57 -3.14
N ILE A 171 15.90 -11.38 -2.63
CA ILE A 171 15.55 -11.39 -1.21
C ILE A 171 14.36 -12.32 -1.03
N SER A 172 14.39 -13.16 0.00
CA SER A 172 13.28 -14.01 0.41
C SER A 172 13.26 -14.15 1.92
N PHE A 173 12.12 -13.93 2.56
CA PHE A 173 11.99 -14.12 4.00
C PHE A 173 10.57 -14.57 4.36
N GLU A 174 10.48 -15.20 5.54
CA GLU A 174 9.24 -15.67 6.12
C GLU A 174 8.76 -14.70 7.20
N GLU A 175 7.46 -14.45 7.28
CA GLU A 175 6.87 -13.83 8.46
C GLU A 175 6.87 -14.83 9.62
N GLU A 176 7.09 -14.36 10.86
CA GLU A 176 7.27 -15.17 12.08
C GLU A 176 6.18 -16.24 12.34
N HIS A 177 5.11 -16.25 11.58
CA HIS A 177 3.92 -17.04 11.84
C HIS A 177 3.37 -17.78 10.63
N SER A 178 4.12 -17.80 9.55
CA SER A 178 3.84 -18.53 8.31
C SER A 178 4.82 -19.69 8.15
N HIS A 179 4.38 -20.76 7.52
CA HIS A 179 5.23 -21.90 7.15
C HIS A 179 5.62 -21.87 5.67
N ALA A 180 5.36 -20.74 5.00
CA ALA A 180 5.69 -20.51 3.60
C ALA A 180 6.48 -19.20 3.47
N VAL A 181 7.28 -19.09 2.41
CA VAL A 181 7.96 -17.85 2.04
C VAL A 181 6.88 -16.80 1.74
N ASP A 182 6.80 -15.77 2.59
CA ASP A 182 5.71 -14.81 2.50
C ASP A 182 6.06 -13.60 1.63
N HIS A 183 7.36 -13.32 1.47
CA HIS A 183 7.84 -12.16 0.73
C HIS A 183 9.02 -12.52 -0.15
N LEU A 184 8.87 -12.27 -1.44
CA LEU A 184 9.88 -12.44 -2.47
C LEU A 184 10.21 -11.08 -3.10
N CYS A 185 11.43 -10.90 -3.57
CA CYS A 185 11.86 -9.70 -4.27
C CYS A 185 12.61 -10.08 -5.54
N TYR A 186 12.17 -9.60 -6.70
CA TYR A 186 12.70 -9.97 -8.01
C TYR A 186 13.31 -8.76 -8.71
N ALA A 187 14.62 -8.54 -8.59
CA ALA A 187 15.31 -7.46 -9.28
C ALA A 187 15.74 -7.90 -10.68
N LEU A 188 15.29 -7.20 -11.73
CA LEU A 188 15.76 -7.41 -13.10
C LEU A 188 17.23 -7.00 -13.27
N HIS A 189 17.67 -6.01 -12.50
CA HIS A 189 19.07 -5.60 -12.46
C HIS A 189 19.75 -6.20 -11.22
N PRO A 190 20.53 -7.29 -11.36
CA PRO A 190 21.17 -7.96 -10.21
C PRO A 190 22.03 -7.01 -9.36
N GLY A 191 22.54 -5.93 -9.97
CA GLY A 191 23.32 -4.89 -9.30
C GLY A 191 22.53 -3.96 -8.38
N MET A 192 21.20 -3.96 -8.42
CA MET A 192 20.35 -3.01 -7.69
C MET A 192 20.57 -3.03 -6.17
N LEU A 193 20.87 -4.21 -5.62
CA LEU A 193 21.13 -4.39 -4.19
C LEU A 193 22.60 -4.65 -3.86
N SER A 194 23.50 -4.70 -4.86
CA SER A 194 24.91 -5.08 -4.67
C SER A 194 25.77 -3.93 -4.14
N GLY A 195 25.27 -2.71 -4.11
CA GLY A 195 25.98 -1.53 -3.60
C GLY A 195 25.91 -1.42 -2.07
N GLU A 196 26.58 -0.38 -1.54
CA GLU A 196 26.59 -0.06 -0.10
C GLU A 196 25.56 1.04 0.26
N GLU A 197 24.68 1.42 -0.66
CA GLU A 197 23.67 2.44 -0.45
C GLU A 197 22.75 2.06 0.72
N PRO A 198 22.31 3.03 1.55
CA PRO A 198 21.30 2.78 2.55
C PRO A 198 20.04 2.16 1.97
N VAL A 199 19.46 1.20 2.68
CA VAL A 199 18.17 0.63 2.35
C VAL A 199 17.09 1.27 3.21
N ILE A 200 16.03 1.73 2.55
CA ILE A 200 14.85 2.30 3.18
C ILE A 200 13.73 1.25 3.10
N LEU A 201 13.45 0.60 4.22
CA LEU A 201 12.38 -0.39 4.35
C LEU A 201 11.08 0.33 4.67
N VAL A 202 10.06 0.16 3.84
CA VAL A 202 8.80 0.88 3.98
C VAL A 202 7.66 -0.07 4.30
N ASP A 203 6.96 0.22 5.42
CA ASP A 203 5.74 -0.46 5.83
C ASP A 203 4.64 0.57 6.14
N ASP A 204 3.37 0.20 6.16
CA ASP A 204 2.28 1.10 6.54
C ASP A 204 2.18 1.25 8.07
N GLU A 205 2.43 0.18 8.82
CA GLU A 205 2.34 0.14 10.27
C GLU A 205 3.41 -0.79 10.86
N ILE A 206 4.17 -0.30 11.81
CA ILE A 206 5.13 -1.13 12.56
C ILE A 206 4.56 -1.42 13.95
N THR A 207 4.36 -2.70 14.27
CA THR A 207 3.96 -3.15 15.62
C THR A 207 5.13 -3.71 16.40
N THR A 208 5.68 -4.85 16.01
CA THR A 208 6.89 -5.43 16.60
C THR A 208 8.14 -5.02 15.84
N GLY A 209 8.02 -4.86 14.53
CA GLY A 209 9.14 -4.58 13.63
C GLY A 209 9.96 -5.81 13.26
N ASN A 210 9.51 -7.03 13.60
CA ASN A 210 10.23 -8.27 13.33
C ASN A 210 10.42 -8.53 11.83
N THR A 211 9.43 -8.16 11.00
CA THR A 211 9.55 -8.23 9.53
C THR A 211 10.76 -7.45 9.03
N ALA A 212 10.95 -6.22 9.51
CA ALA A 212 12.12 -5.42 9.13
C ALA A 212 13.43 -6.03 9.64
N ILE A 213 13.45 -6.58 10.85
CA ILE A 213 14.62 -7.28 11.41
C ILE A 213 15.01 -8.47 10.52
N ASN A 214 14.04 -9.29 10.10
CA ASN A 214 14.28 -10.46 9.26
C ASN A 214 14.83 -10.07 7.88
N ILE A 215 14.25 -9.05 7.25
CA ILE A 215 14.74 -8.52 5.98
C ILE A 215 16.15 -7.96 6.12
N ILE A 216 16.44 -7.18 7.18
CA ILE A 216 17.77 -6.62 7.40
C ILE A 216 18.81 -7.76 7.52
N ARG A 217 18.49 -8.84 8.23
CA ARG A 217 19.37 -10.01 8.33
C ARG A 217 19.62 -10.68 6.98
N ASP A 218 18.58 -10.88 6.17
CA ASP A 218 18.71 -11.50 4.85
C ASP A 218 19.52 -10.62 3.89
N ILE A 219 19.22 -9.31 3.85
CA ILE A 219 19.99 -8.36 3.03
C ILE A 219 21.44 -8.31 3.50
N GLN A 220 21.69 -8.23 4.82
CA GLN A 220 23.04 -8.12 5.36
C GLN A 220 23.89 -9.37 5.06
N ALA A 221 23.28 -10.54 5.03
CA ALA A 221 23.95 -11.77 4.70
C ALA A 221 24.38 -11.84 3.21
N LYS A 222 23.59 -11.27 2.31
CA LYS A 222 23.79 -11.33 0.85
C LYS A 222 24.48 -10.08 0.28
N PHE A 223 24.10 -8.92 0.80
CA PHE A 223 24.49 -7.59 0.32
C PHE A 223 24.83 -6.68 1.50
N PRO A 224 25.98 -6.85 2.18
CA PRO A 224 26.33 -6.12 3.39
C PRO A 224 26.35 -4.61 3.19
N ARG A 225 25.75 -3.86 4.11
CA ARG A 225 25.74 -2.38 4.12
C ARG A 225 25.76 -1.86 5.55
N ARG A 226 25.93 -0.54 5.70
CA ARG A 226 26.11 0.08 7.02
C ARG A 226 24.86 0.73 7.58
N GLU A 227 23.89 1.07 6.73
CA GLU A 227 22.75 1.86 7.15
C GLU A 227 21.44 1.32 6.59
N TYR A 228 20.44 1.32 7.48
CA TYR A 228 19.05 1.03 7.16
C TYR A 228 18.16 2.10 7.76
N VAL A 229 17.06 2.42 7.08
CA VAL A 229 15.99 3.25 7.61
C VAL A 229 14.70 2.45 7.53
N VAL A 230 13.93 2.43 8.61
CA VAL A 230 12.59 1.83 8.63
C VAL A 230 11.58 2.96 8.65
N ALA A 231 10.75 3.04 7.61
CA ALA A 231 9.78 4.11 7.40
C ALA A 231 8.36 3.56 7.50
N SER A 232 7.47 4.24 8.23
CA SER A 232 6.06 3.87 8.32
C SER A 232 5.17 5.08 8.60
N LEU A 233 3.87 4.95 8.36
CA LEU A 233 2.93 5.98 8.81
C LEU A 233 2.78 5.96 10.33
N LEU A 234 2.70 4.74 10.91
CA LEU A 234 2.47 4.50 12.33
C LEU A 234 3.57 3.57 12.88
N ASP A 235 4.18 3.98 14.00
CA ASP A 235 5.18 3.16 14.71
C ASP A 235 4.74 2.91 16.16
N TRP A 236 4.35 1.69 16.46
CA TRP A 236 3.84 1.25 17.76
C TRP A 236 4.83 0.37 18.53
N ARG A 237 6.10 0.37 18.16
CA ARG A 237 7.10 -0.46 18.81
C ARG A 237 7.21 -0.17 20.30
N SER A 238 7.14 -1.23 21.11
CA SER A 238 7.41 -1.16 22.54
C SER A 238 8.90 -0.89 22.83
N ALA A 239 9.23 -0.54 24.07
CA ALA A 239 10.61 -0.38 24.47
C ALA A 239 11.45 -1.68 24.23
N ALA A 240 10.85 -2.85 24.40
CA ALA A 240 11.50 -4.13 24.10
C ALA A 240 11.76 -4.32 22.60
N ASN A 241 10.82 -3.92 21.73
CA ASN A 241 11.01 -3.99 20.29
C ASN A 241 12.10 -2.99 19.82
N ILE A 242 12.12 -1.79 20.38
CA ILE A 242 13.20 -0.81 20.10
C ILE A 242 14.56 -1.35 20.56
N GLN A 243 14.61 -2.05 21.70
CA GLN A 243 15.84 -2.68 22.17
C GLN A 243 16.31 -3.77 21.22
N ALA A 244 15.40 -4.59 20.65
CA ALA A 244 15.76 -5.62 19.67
C ALA A 244 16.44 -5.02 18.41
N TYR A 245 16.05 -3.82 17.99
CA TYR A 245 16.74 -3.09 16.90
C TYR A 245 18.16 -2.67 17.31
N ARG A 246 18.36 -2.18 18.54
CA ARG A 246 19.69 -1.82 19.05
C ARG A 246 20.61 -3.05 19.19
N ASP A 247 20.04 -4.16 19.62
CA ASP A 247 20.77 -5.43 19.71
C ASP A 247 21.22 -5.90 18.31
N LEU A 248 20.34 -5.75 17.31
CA LEU A 248 20.67 -6.05 15.91
C LEU A 248 21.76 -5.12 15.36
N GLU A 249 21.70 -3.81 15.66
CA GLU A 249 22.75 -2.86 15.30
C GLU A 249 24.11 -3.27 15.84
N GLN A 250 24.16 -3.68 17.13
CA GLN A 250 25.40 -4.14 17.77
C GLN A 250 25.89 -5.45 17.17
N GLU A 251 24.97 -6.40 16.94
CA GLU A 251 25.30 -7.73 16.37
C GLU A 251 25.92 -7.62 14.97
N LEU A 252 25.33 -6.79 14.11
CA LEU A 252 25.72 -6.68 12.71
C LEU A 252 26.70 -5.52 12.43
N GLY A 253 26.97 -4.66 13.39
CA GLY A 253 27.81 -3.47 13.21
C GLY A 253 27.23 -2.44 12.24
N ILE A 254 25.91 -2.28 12.25
CA ILE A 254 25.14 -1.40 11.36
C ILE A 254 24.43 -0.31 12.13
N ARG A 255 23.81 0.64 11.43
CA ARG A 255 22.92 1.65 11.98
C ARG A 255 21.51 1.46 11.42
N ILE A 256 20.50 1.51 12.28
CA ILE A 256 19.08 1.43 11.90
C ILE A 256 18.38 2.66 12.49
N SER A 257 17.91 3.58 11.64
CA SER A 257 17.03 4.67 12.05
C SER A 257 15.56 4.34 11.71
N ALA A 258 14.64 5.06 12.33
CA ALA A 258 13.21 4.90 12.06
C ALA A 258 12.55 6.27 11.90
N ILE A 259 11.71 6.40 10.88
CA ILE A 259 10.91 7.59 10.60
C ILE A 259 9.44 7.24 10.52
N SER A 260 8.58 8.09 11.08
CA SER A 260 7.13 7.89 11.00
C SER A 260 6.36 9.20 11.22
N LEU A 261 5.11 9.24 10.77
CA LEU A 261 4.24 10.40 11.00
C LEU A 261 3.75 10.45 12.44
N LEU A 262 3.49 9.29 13.05
CA LEU A 262 3.03 9.15 14.42
C LEU A 262 3.70 7.97 15.09
N GLN A 263 4.22 8.19 16.31
CA GLN A 263 4.78 7.11 17.14
C GLN A 263 4.03 7.02 18.46
N GLY A 264 3.92 5.81 18.96
CA GLY A 264 3.26 5.57 20.24
C GLY A 264 3.45 4.16 20.75
N THR A 265 2.76 3.88 21.85
CA THR A 265 2.62 2.53 22.39
C THR A 265 1.14 2.16 22.45
N ILE A 266 0.86 0.87 22.33
CA ILE A 266 -0.51 0.36 22.39
C ILE A 266 -0.68 -0.58 23.58
N GLN A 267 -1.84 -0.46 24.25
CA GLN A 267 -2.33 -1.40 25.25
C GLN A 267 -3.67 -1.95 24.76
N VAL A 268 -3.87 -3.25 24.89
CA VAL A 268 -5.06 -3.95 24.41
C VAL A 268 -5.72 -4.65 25.58
N GLU A 269 -7.01 -4.41 25.76
CA GLU A 269 -7.82 -5.05 26.77
C GLU A 269 -9.04 -5.73 26.13
N GLY A 270 -9.42 -6.88 26.65
CA GLY A 270 -10.55 -7.66 26.16
C GLY A 270 -10.23 -8.50 24.92
N THR A 271 -11.21 -9.32 24.55
CA THR A 271 -11.20 -10.18 23.36
C THR A 271 -12.60 -10.20 22.78
N PRO A 272 -12.81 -9.80 21.53
CA PRO A 272 -14.13 -9.78 20.95
C PRO A 272 -14.63 -11.21 20.67
N LEU A 273 -15.90 -11.44 20.86
CA LEU A 273 -16.60 -12.63 20.41
C LEU A 273 -17.15 -12.36 19.01
N LEU A 274 -16.28 -12.46 17.99
CA LEU A 274 -16.71 -12.26 16.61
C LEU A 274 -17.30 -13.55 16.05
N GLU A 275 -18.58 -13.51 15.68
CA GLU A 275 -19.16 -14.57 14.85
C GLU A 275 -18.48 -14.55 13.48
N THR A 276 -18.05 -15.72 13.01
CA THR A 276 -17.34 -15.90 11.74
C THR A 276 -18.28 -15.81 10.53
N GLU A 277 -19.21 -14.88 10.53
CA GLU A 277 -20.00 -14.55 9.34
C GLU A 277 -19.28 -13.51 8.47
N ALA A 278 -18.05 -13.84 8.05
CA ALA A 278 -17.38 -13.07 7.02
C ALA A 278 -18.06 -13.36 5.68
N GLY A 279 -18.88 -12.41 5.22
CA GLY A 279 -19.14 -12.29 3.77
C GLY A 279 -20.17 -13.25 3.17
N LYS A 280 -21.32 -13.48 3.79
CA LYS A 280 -22.52 -13.92 3.06
C LYS A 280 -23.27 -12.71 2.47
N GLY A 281 -22.55 -11.86 1.75
CA GLY A 281 -23.11 -10.74 1.02
C GLY A 281 -22.96 -10.91 -0.48
N GLY A 282 -23.39 -12.05 -1.00
CA GLY A 282 -23.49 -12.30 -2.42
C GLY A 282 -24.89 -12.77 -2.73
N ALA A 283 -25.90 -11.90 -2.55
CA ALA A 283 -27.15 -12.12 -3.26
C ALA A 283 -26.81 -11.97 -4.76
N ASP A 284 -27.22 -12.94 -5.54
CA ASP A 284 -27.22 -12.92 -7.02
C ASP A 284 -28.20 -11.83 -7.46
N LEU A 285 -27.84 -10.55 -7.21
CA LEU A 285 -28.58 -9.38 -7.63
C LEU A 285 -28.11 -9.10 -9.06
N ASP A 286 -28.84 -9.66 -10.02
CA ASP A 286 -28.75 -9.13 -11.39
C ASP A 286 -29.30 -7.69 -11.38
N THR A 287 -28.42 -6.75 -11.06
CA THR A 287 -28.76 -5.32 -11.00
C THR A 287 -28.91 -4.69 -12.39
N GLY A 288 -28.63 -5.46 -13.46
CA GLY A 288 -28.59 -4.92 -14.82
C GLY A 288 -27.39 -4.01 -15.10
N VAL A 289 -26.50 -3.77 -14.13
CA VAL A 289 -25.31 -2.93 -14.31
C VAL A 289 -24.32 -3.62 -15.26
N PRO A 290 -23.95 -3.00 -16.40
CA PRO A 290 -23.04 -3.59 -17.36
C PRO A 290 -21.60 -3.66 -16.82
N VAL A 291 -20.89 -4.74 -17.18
CA VAL A 291 -19.45 -4.87 -17.00
C VAL A 291 -18.80 -4.82 -18.37
N VAL A 292 -17.87 -3.89 -18.56
CA VAL A 292 -17.16 -3.71 -19.84
C VAL A 292 -15.65 -3.92 -19.60
N THR A 293 -15.06 -4.84 -20.33
CA THR A 293 -13.61 -5.07 -20.30
C THR A 293 -12.91 -4.30 -21.42
N THR A 294 -11.91 -3.53 -21.05
CA THR A 294 -11.08 -2.75 -21.98
C THR A 294 -9.61 -3.12 -21.79
N TYR A 295 -8.94 -3.49 -22.87
CA TYR A 295 -7.50 -3.77 -22.90
C TYR A 295 -6.74 -2.53 -23.36
N ILE A 296 -5.72 -2.13 -22.59
CA ILE A 296 -4.82 -1.03 -22.92
C ILE A 296 -3.43 -1.58 -23.16
N GLU A 297 -3.17 -1.98 -24.42
CA GLU A 297 -1.99 -2.78 -24.77
C GLU A 297 -0.81 -1.97 -25.31
N ASP A 298 -0.99 -0.71 -25.64
CA ASP A 298 -0.04 0.11 -26.42
C ASP A 298 0.64 1.20 -25.59
N THR A 299 0.56 1.14 -24.28
CA THR A 299 1.11 2.18 -23.40
C THR A 299 2.27 1.69 -22.53
N LEU A 300 2.08 0.67 -21.73
CA LEU A 300 3.04 0.28 -20.69
C LEU A 300 3.99 -0.82 -21.18
N GLU A 301 5.29 -0.70 -20.87
CA GLU A 301 6.27 -1.75 -21.17
C GLU A 301 5.99 -3.00 -20.33
N ARG A 302 6.09 -4.17 -20.96
CA ARG A 302 5.73 -5.47 -20.38
C ARG A 302 6.94 -6.36 -20.21
N LEU A 303 6.90 -7.17 -19.16
CA LEU A 303 7.85 -8.25 -18.90
C LEU A 303 7.13 -9.58 -19.09
N LYS A 304 7.61 -10.37 -20.07
CA LYS A 304 7.06 -11.69 -20.40
C LYS A 304 7.60 -12.74 -19.42
N VAL A 305 7.01 -12.81 -18.24
CA VAL A 305 7.21 -13.86 -17.25
C VAL A 305 5.85 -14.25 -16.68
N SER A 306 5.72 -15.48 -16.22
CA SER A 306 4.49 -16.04 -15.66
C SER A 306 4.50 -16.02 -14.13
N SER A 307 3.33 -16.20 -13.50
CA SER A 307 3.22 -16.53 -12.08
C SER A 307 2.58 -17.91 -11.91
N ALA A 308 2.94 -18.57 -10.81
CA ALA A 308 2.26 -19.76 -10.33
C ALA A 308 1.40 -19.40 -9.12
N ASP A 309 0.15 -19.91 -9.06
CA ASP A 309 -0.68 -19.81 -7.86
C ASP A 309 -0.39 -20.96 -6.87
N SER A 310 -1.05 -20.95 -5.72
CA SER A 310 -0.88 -21.96 -4.67
C SER A 310 -1.26 -23.39 -5.10
N CYS A 311 -2.04 -23.53 -6.18
CA CYS A 311 -2.42 -24.81 -6.78
C CYS A 311 -1.48 -25.23 -7.92
N GLY A 312 -0.51 -24.39 -8.30
CA GLY A 312 0.43 -24.62 -9.39
C GLY A 312 -0.15 -24.25 -10.78
N GLU A 313 -1.30 -23.57 -10.85
CA GLU A 313 -1.78 -23.03 -12.11
C GLU A 313 -0.96 -21.82 -12.56
N ILE A 314 -0.61 -21.79 -13.83
CA ILE A 314 0.26 -20.77 -14.42
C ILE A 314 -0.58 -19.67 -15.07
N ASN A 315 -0.32 -18.43 -14.71
CA ASN A 315 -0.78 -17.27 -15.44
C ASN A 315 0.35 -16.74 -16.33
N ALA A 316 0.23 -16.89 -17.65
CA ALA A 316 1.21 -16.47 -18.64
C ALA A 316 1.02 -15.01 -19.12
N SER A 317 -0.01 -14.30 -18.65
CA SER A 317 -0.15 -12.87 -18.94
C SER A 317 1.06 -12.10 -18.43
N PRO A 318 1.67 -11.19 -19.22
CA PRO A 318 2.88 -10.48 -18.81
C PRO A 318 2.62 -9.52 -17.66
N TYR A 319 3.66 -9.19 -16.91
CA TYR A 319 3.65 -8.11 -15.92
C TYR A 319 3.95 -6.76 -16.55
N LEU A 320 3.59 -5.68 -15.84
CA LEU A 320 4.04 -4.34 -16.16
C LEU A 320 5.44 -4.09 -15.58
N LYS A 321 6.40 -3.73 -16.42
CA LYS A 321 7.78 -3.48 -16.00
C LYS A 321 7.88 -2.32 -15.01
N LEU A 322 7.05 -1.28 -15.19
CA LEU A 322 7.05 -0.06 -14.37
C LEU A 322 6.15 -0.16 -13.12
N SER A 323 5.70 -1.36 -12.73
CA SER A 323 4.91 -1.54 -11.50
C SER A 323 5.70 -1.34 -10.21
N GLY A 324 7.03 -1.42 -10.27
CA GLY A 324 7.94 -1.39 -9.13
C GLY A 324 8.33 -2.77 -8.60
N ARG A 325 7.66 -3.83 -9.03
CA ARG A 325 7.93 -5.22 -8.61
C ARG A 325 9.33 -5.69 -9.00
N PHE A 326 9.87 -5.18 -10.11
CA PHE A 326 11.11 -5.65 -10.72
C PHE A 326 12.28 -4.67 -10.60
N GLY A 327 12.09 -3.60 -9.87
CA GLY A 327 13.08 -2.54 -9.70
C GLY A 327 12.87 -1.35 -10.64
N LEU A 328 13.04 -0.15 -10.10
CA LEU A 328 12.94 1.14 -10.80
C LEU A 328 14.10 2.03 -10.39
N GLU A 329 14.50 2.88 -11.30
CA GLU A 329 15.46 3.98 -11.09
C GLU A 329 14.74 5.34 -11.18
N SER A 330 15.28 6.39 -10.58
CA SER A 330 14.66 7.74 -10.61
C SER A 330 14.30 8.21 -12.03
N ALA A 331 15.05 7.77 -13.06
CA ALA A 331 14.77 8.08 -14.45
C ALA A 331 13.44 7.52 -14.96
N ASP A 332 12.95 6.43 -14.36
CA ASP A 332 11.70 5.77 -14.77
C ASP A 332 10.47 6.57 -14.38
N ASN A 333 10.57 7.46 -13.38
CA ASN A 333 9.46 8.31 -12.95
C ASN A 333 8.84 9.09 -14.10
N ARG A 334 9.69 9.62 -15.02
CA ARG A 334 9.23 10.36 -16.19
C ARG A 334 8.42 9.47 -17.15
N LEU A 335 8.82 8.22 -17.32
CA LEU A 335 8.09 7.26 -18.16
C LEU A 335 6.76 6.91 -17.50
N ILE A 336 6.77 6.67 -16.19
CA ILE A 336 5.55 6.41 -15.41
C ILE A 336 4.57 7.57 -15.56
N ASP A 337 5.01 8.82 -15.43
CA ASP A 337 4.15 9.99 -15.58
C ASP A 337 3.51 10.06 -16.96
N GLN A 338 4.27 9.81 -18.02
CA GLN A 338 3.77 9.81 -19.40
C GLN A 338 2.73 8.71 -19.62
N GLU A 339 2.99 7.50 -19.13
CA GLU A 339 2.10 6.37 -19.29
C GLU A 339 0.82 6.51 -18.46
N VAL A 340 0.94 6.98 -17.21
CA VAL A 340 -0.20 7.30 -16.35
C VAL A 340 -1.13 8.31 -17.04
N HIS A 341 -0.56 9.40 -17.59
CA HIS A 341 -1.34 10.40 -18.30
C HIS A 341 -2.08 9.83 -19.51
N ARG A 342 -1.43 8.97 -20.31
CA ARG A 342 -2.06 8.32 -21.49
C ARG A 342 -3.21 7.39 -21.07
N VAL A 343 -3.00 6.57 -20.04
CA VAL A 343 -4.04 5.67 -19.53
C VAL A 343 -5.20 6.48 -18.96
N ALA A 344 -4.91 7.49 -18.11
CA ALA A 344 -5.94 8.34 -17.52
C ALA A 344 -6.80 9.04 -18.58
N ALA A 345 -6.20 9.57 -19.67
CA ALA A 345 -6.94 10.18 -20.77
C ALA A 345 -7.93 9.20 -21.43
N ARG A 346 -7.56 7.91 -21.56
CA ARG A 346 -8.46 6.86 -22.09
C ARG A 346 -9.59 6.55 -21.13
N LEU A 347 -9.29 6.41 -19.84
CA LEU A 347 -10.30 6.14 -18.82
C LEU A 347 -11.27 7.32 -18.70
N MET A 348 -10.78 8.54 -18.81
CA MET A 348 -11.62 9.75 -18.82
C MET A 348 -12.65 9.73 -19.97
N ALA A 349 -12.26 9.24 -21.14
CA ALA A 349 -13.17 9.08 -22.28
C ALA A 349 -14.20 7.94 -22.08
N LEU A 350 -13.94 6.99 -21.18
CA LEU A 350 -14.86 5.91 -20.84
C LEU A 350 -15.80 6.27 -19.67
N ARG A 351 -15.46 7.30 -18.90
CA ARG A 351 -16.23 7.75 -17.75
C ARG A 351 -17.54 8.36 -18.20
N GLU A 352 -18.65 7.86 -17.66
CA GLU A 352 -20.00 8.33 -17.98
C GLU A 352 -20.65 9.08 -16.82
N GLY A 353 -20.33 8.70 -15.59
CA GLY A 353 -20.89 9.28 -14.38
C GLY A 353 -20.03 10.36 -13.74
N ARG A 354 -20.63 11.08 -12.78
CA ARG A 354 -19.93 12.14 -12.04
C ARG A 354 -18.99 11.57 -10.99
N HIS A 355 -19.46 10.60 -10.20
CA HIS A 355 -18.67 10.02 -9.12
C HIS A 355 -18.03 8.72 -9.60
N ALA A 356 -16.71 8.66 -9.57
CA ALA A 356 -15.98 7.48 -9.99
C ALA A 356 -15.11 6.91 -8.84
N LEU A 357 -15.05 5.58 -8.77
CA LEU A 357 -14.11 4.86 -7.94
C LEU A 357 -13.09 4.17 -8.85
N VAL A 358 -11.81 4.40 -8.61
CA VAL A 358 -10.72 3.63 -9.23
C VAL A 358 -10.18 2.65 -8.22
N MET A 359 -10.14 1.38 -8.60
CA MET A 359 -9.68 0.31 -7.73
C MET A 359 -8.41 -0.35 -8.27
N GLY A 360 -7.41 -0.49 -7.39
CA GLY A 360 -6.32 -1.43 -7.55
C GLY A 360 -6.67 -2.82 -6.99
N THR A 361 -5.85 -3.81 -7.29
CA THR A 361 -6.03 -5.19 -6.82
C THR A 361 -4.78 -5.69 -6.08
N GLY A 362 -4.94 -6.10 -4.82
CA GLY A 362 -3.84 -6.67 -4.02
C GLY A 362 -2.62 -5.73 -3.94
N GLU A 363 -1.50 -6.19 -4.48
CA GLU A 363 -0.21 -5.47 -4.52
C GLU A 363 -0.16 -4.40 -5.61
N PHE A 364 -1.02 -4.49 -6.63
CA PHE A 364 -1.08 -3.55 -7.73
C PHE A 364 -1.87 -2.30 -7.33
N MET A 365 -1.22 -1.41 -6.61
CA MET A 365 -1.83 -0.24 -5.98
C MET A 365 -1.37 1.09 -6.57
N TYR A 366 -0.06 1.27 -6.79
CA TYR A 366 0.53 2.58 -7.11
C TYR A 366 0.07 3.13 -8.46
N LEU A 367 0.19 2.37 -9.55
CA LEU A 367 -0.26 2.82 -10.87
C LEU A 367 -1.76 3.14 -10.90
N PRO A 368 -2.65 2.28 -10.35
CA PRO A 368 -4.07 2.63 -10.20
C PRO A 368 -4.31 3.94 -9.45
N MET A 369 -3.59 4.18 -8.37
CA MET A 369 -3.68 5.41 -7.58
C MET A 369 -3.24 6.64 -8.38
N ARG A 370 -2.13 6.56 -9.12
CA ARG A 370 -1.63 7.62 -9.99
C ARG A 370 -2.60 7.91 -11.13
N ILE A 371 -3.17 6.87 -11.74
CA ILE A 371 -4.18 7.01 -12.79
C ILE A 371 -5.44 7.67 -12.23
N ALA A 372 -5.89 7.26 -11.04
CA ALA A 372 -7.03 7.89 -10.38
C ALA A 372 -6.83 9.39 -10.14
N ALA A 373 -5.62 9.81 -9.76
CA ALA A 373 -5.27 11.21 -9.53
C ALA A 373 -5.36 12.07 -10.80
N GLU A 374 -5.26 11.47 -11.98
CA GLU A 374 -5.33 12.18 -13.27
C GLU A 374 -6.75 12.10 -13.91
N LEU A 375 -7.74 11.46 -13.28
CA LEU A 375 -9.10 11.33 -13.82
C LEU A 375 -10.01 12.54 -13.54
N GLY A 376 -9.48 13.61 -12.94
CA GLY A 376 -10.22 14.84 -12.65
C GLY A 376 -10.98 14.81 -11.33
N GLU A 377 -12.04 15.63 -11.25
CA GLU A 377 -12.80 15.81 -10.02
C GLU A 377 -13.74 14.63 -9.70
N ASP A 378 -14.18 14.56 -8.44
CA ASP A 378 -15.13 13.56 -7.93
C ASP A 378 -14.65 12.10 -8.14
N VAL A 379 -13.34 11.86 -8.07
CA VAL A 379 -12.73 10.54 -8.14
C VAL A 379 -12.23 10.12 -6.77
N SER A 380 -12.55 8.89 -6.38
CA SER A 380 -11.98 8.22 -5.22
C SER A 380 -11.07 7.07 -5.66
N TYR A 381 -10.11 6.74 -4.81
CA TYR A 381 -9.21 5.60 -4.99
C TYR A 381 -9.33 4.62 -3.82
N GLN A 382 -9.32 3.33 -4.14
CA GLN A 382 -9.19 2.24 -3.17
C GLN A 382 -8.49 1.04 -3.80
N SER A 383 -7.90 0.16 -2.97
CA SER A 383 -7.45 -1.18 -3.39
C SER A 383 -8.21 -2.27 -2.65
N SER A 384 -8.37 -3.43 -3.26
CA SER A 384 -8.83 -4.62 -2.55
C SER A 384 -7.75 -5.12 -1.60
N THR A 385 -8.12 -5.93 -0.60
CA THR A 385 -7.22 -6.45 0.42
C THR A 385 -7.61 -7.85 0.85
N ARG A 386 -6.67 -8.62 1.37
CA ARG A 386 -6.93 -9.93 1.97
C ARG A 386 -7.03 -9.92 3.50
N SER A 387 -6.98 -8.74 4.14
CA SER A 387 -7.19 -8.62 5.58
C SER A 387 -8.65 -8.85 5.96
N PRO A 388 -9.01 -9.89 6.71
CA PRO A 388 -10.40 -10.14 7.12
C PRO A 388 -10.75 -9.24 8.31
N ILE A 389 -11.68 -8.30 8.10
CA ILE A 389 -12.14 -7.34 9.10
C ILE A 389 -13.62 -7.54 9.35
N HIS A 390 -14.02 -7.51 10.61
CA HIS A 390 -15.42 -7.57 11.00
C HIS A 390 -16.09 -6.21 10.75
N PRO A 391 -17.12 -6.09 9.90
CA PRO A 391 -17.78 -4.83 9.62
C PRO A 391 -18.75 -4.44 10.72
N GLN A 392 -18.85 -3.14 11.03
CA GLN A 392 -19.87 -2.58 11.91
C GLN A 392 -20.37 -1.23 11.40
N HIS A 393 -21.66 -1.08 11.25
CA HIS A 393 -22.27 0.15 10.76
C HIS A 393 -22.32 1.23 11.86
N ARG A 394 -21.14 1.79 12.19
CA ARG A 394 -20.91 2.85 13.17
C ARG A 394 -20.01 3.94 12.61
N PRO A 395 -20.24 5.24 12.89
CA PRO A 395 -19.45 6.35 12.33
C PRO A 395 -17.98 6.35 12.76
N ASP A 396 -17.71 5.90 14.00
CA ASP A 396 -16.37 5.86 14.63
C ASP A 396 -15.63 4.53 14.37
N TYR A 397 -16.19 3.65 13.55
CA TYR A 397 -15.62 2.35 13.21
C TYR A 397 -15.04 2.34 11.79
N GLY A 398 -13.85 1.77 11.64
CA GLY A 398 -13.09 1.86 10.39
C GLY A 398 -13.67 1.11 9.19
N VAL A 399 -14.48 0.07 9.41
CA VAL A 399 -15.09 -0.74 8.35
C VAL A 399 -16.58 -0.91 8.58
N ARG A 400 -17.40 -0.25 7.75
CA ARG A 400 -18.86 -0.27 7.87
C ARG A 400 -19.52 -1.31 7.00
N SER A 401 -18.93 -1.61 5.85
CA SER A 401 -19.42 -2.63 4.92
C SER A 401 -18.26 -3.47 4.39
N ALA A 402 -18.54 -4.72 4.02
CA ALA A 402 -17.54 -5.67 3.53
C ALA A 402 -18.17 -6.58 2.47
N ALA A 403 -17.43 -6.82 1.39
CA ALA A 403 -17.77 -7.83 0.39
C ALA A 403 -16.52 -8.67 0.09
N GLY A 404 -16.60 -9.99 0.34
CA GLY A 404 -15.50 -10.91 0.16
C GLY A 404 -15.65 -11.75 -1.12
N TYR A 405 -14.54 -12.00 -1.82
CA TYR A 405 -14.51 -12.83 -3.03
C TYR A 405 -13.18 -13.57 -3.16
N PRO A 406 -13.15 -14.74 -3.83
CA PRO A 406 -11.90 -15.42 -4.17
C PRO A 406 -11.02 -14.54 -5.05
N SER A 407 -9.74 -14.45 -4.74
CA SER A 407 -8.77 -13.70 -5.56
C SER A 407 -8.69 -14.26 -6.98
N ALA A 408 -8.66 -13.39 -7.97
CA ALA A 408 -8.50 -13.79 -9.35
C ALA A 408 -7.11 -14.39 -9.66
N GLY A 409 -6.07 -13.97 -8.92
CA GLY A 409 -4.72 -14.50 -9.05
C GLY A 409 -4.55 -15.87 -8.36
N ASP A 410 -5.16 -16.04 -7.16
CA ASP A 410 -5.13 -17.29 -6.40
C ASP A 410 -6.46 -17.50 -5.68
N PRO A 411 -7.35 -18.36 -6.18
CA PRO A 411 -8.68 -18.57 -5.62
C PRO A 411 -8.72 -19.13 -4.18
N SER A 412 -7.61 -19.66 -3.67
CA SER A 412 -7.49 -20.09 -2.27
C SER A 412 -7.49 -18.90 -1.30
N ILE A 413 -7.24 -17.70 -1.79
CA ILE A 413 -7.15 -16.46 -1.03
C ILE A 413 -8.46 -15.68 -1.19
N ILE A 414 -9.02 -15.22 -0.08
CA ILE A 414 -10.18 -14.32 -0.11
C ILE A 414 -9.71 -12.86 -0.06
N ASN A 415 -10.14 -12.10 -1.05
CA ASN A 415 -10.00 -10.65 -1.08
C ASN A 415 -11.30 -9.97 -0.66
N TYR A 416 -11.18 -8.74 -0.18
CA TYR A 416 -12.30 -7.95 0.33
C TYR A 416 -12.29 -6.56 -0.30
N ILE A 417 -13.52 -6.05 -0.52
CA ILE A 417 -13.81 -4.64 -0.80
C ILE A 417 -14.56 -4.11 0.41
N TYR A 418 -14.06 -3.03 0.99
CA TYR A 418 -14.62 -2.42 2.20
C TYR A 418 -15.15 -1.02 1.94
N ASN A 419 -16.16 -0.60 2.69
CA ASN A 419 -16.65 0.78 2.71
C ASN A 419 -17.10 1.33 1.35
N VAL A 420 -17.55 0.49 0.45
CA VAL A 420 -18.19 0.87 -0.80
C VAL A 420 -19.66 0.47 -0.69
N GLU A 421 -20.54 1.46 -0.78
CA GLU A 421 -21.99 1.26 -0.67
C GLU A 421 -22.64 1.34 -2.06
N TYR A 422 -23.79 0.70 -2.24
CA TYR A 422 -24.53 0.72 -3.49
C TYR A 422 -24.86 2.14 -3.94
N GLY A 423 -24.54 2.46 -5.20
CA GLY A 423 -24.84 3.75 -5.82
C GLY A 423 -24.00 4.91 -5.30
N GLN A 424 -22.99 4.67 -4.44
CA GLN A 424 -22.06 5.69 -4.00
C GLN A 424 -21.22 6.23 -5.17
N TYR A 425 -20.91 5.37 -6.12
CA TYR A 425 -20.15 5.68 -7.33
C TYR A 425 -20.96 5.28 -8.56
N ASP A 426 -21.03 6.19 -9.53
CA ASP A 426 -21.65 5.92 -10.82
C ASP A 426 -20.83 4.89 -11.60
N ASP A 427 -19.54 5.17 -11.76
CA ASP A 427 -18.59 4.30 -12.46
C ASP A 427 -17.56 3.71 -11.49
N ILE A 428 -17.33 2.40 -11.59
CA ILE A 428 -16.24 1.71 -10.89
C ILE A 428 -15.24 1.19 -11.91
N PHE A 429 -14.02 1.74 -11.89
CA PHE A 429 -12.90 1.29 -12.71
C PHE A 429 -12.02 0.34 -11.91
N VAL A 430 -11.93 -0.92 -12.29
CA VAL A 430 -10.98 -1.88 -11.70
C VAL A 430 -9.81 -2.03 -12.64
N LEU A 431 -8.63 -1.65 -12.17
CA LEU A 431 -7.39 -1.78 -12.93
C LEU A 431 -6.70 -3.08 -12.55
N LEU A 432 -6.52 -3.91 -13.56
CA LEU A 432 -5.82 -5.19 -13.46
C LEU A 432 -4.44 -5.04 -14.11
N GLU A 433 -3.39 -5.40 -13.39
CA GLU A 433 -2.04 -5.45 -13.94
C GLU A 433 -1.96 -6.45 -15.08
N ARG A 434 -2.59 -7.61 -14.91
CA ARG A 434 -2.50 -8.78 -15.78
C ARG A 434 -3.89 -9.25 -16.19
N ASP A 435 -3.97 -9.90 -17.35
CA ASP A 435 -5.19 -10.59 -17.78
C ASP A 435 -5.39 -11.86 -16.94
N VAL A 436 -6.63 -12.16 -16.64
CA VAL A 436 -7.03 -13.35 -15.87
C VAL A 436 -8.25 -14.00 -16.51
N PRO A 437 -8.42 -15.34 -16.40
CA PRO A 437 -9.58 -16.03 -16.93
C PRO A 437 -10.91 -15.45 -16.43
N ALA A 438 -11.89 -15.35 -17.31
CA ALA A 438 -13.21 -14.77 -17.00
C ALA A 438 -13.88 -15.43 -15.77
N GLN A 439 -13.70 -16.74 -15.59
CA GLN A 439 -14.25 -17.48 -14.45
C GLN A 439 -13.64 -17.03 -13.12
N ARG A 440 -12.35 -16.64 -13.11
CA ARG A 440 -11.64 -16.18 -11.90
C ARG A 440 -11.99 -14.75 -11.52
N ILE A 441 -12.29 -13.90 -12.51
CA ILE A 441 -12.67 -12.50 -12.26
C ILE A 441 -14.17 -12.34 -11.93
N LYS A 442 -15.00 -13.31 -12.34
CA LYS A 442 -16.47 -13.26 -12.18
C LYS A 442 -16.94 -13.00 -10.74
N PRO A 443 -16.41 -13.65 -9.68
CA PRO A 443 -16.87 -13.39 -8.31
C PRO A 443 -16.70 -11.92 -7.90
N MET A 444 -15.61 -11.27 -8.29
CA MET A 444 -15.38 -9.84 -8.02
C MET A 444 -16.38 -8.98 -8.81
N THR A 445 -16.57 -9.27 -10.09
CA THR A 445 -17.48 -8.47 -10.93
C THR A 445 -18.94 -8.60 -10.51
N ASP A 446 -19.37 -9.75 -10.02
CA ASP A 446 -20.72 -9.93 -9.50
C ASP A 446 -20.96 -9.04 -8.26
N ILE A 447 -19.98 -8.92 -7.36
CA ILE A 447 -20.03 -7.97 -6.25
C ILE A 447 -20.09 -6.53 -6.75
N LEU A 448 -19.21 -6.16 -7.69
CA LEU A 448 -19.10 -4.79 -8.17
C LEU A 448 -20.36 -4.32 -8.92
N LYS A 449 -21.07 -5.22 -9.62
CA LYS A 449 -22.41 -4.93 -10.18
C LYS A 449 -23.42 -4.52 -9.10
N GLY A 450 -23.31 -5.12 -7.91
CA GLY A 450 -24.14 -4.77 -6.76
C GLY A 450 -23.72 -3.48 -6.07
N LEU A 451 -22.61 -2.86 -6.43
CA LEU A 451 -22.09 -1.63 -5.81
C LEU A 451 -22.16 -0.41 -6.75
N ALA A 452 -21.91 -0.60 -8.05
CA ALA A 452 -21.89 0.48 -9.02
C ALA A 452 -23.32 1.03 -9.33
N GLY A 453 -23.42 2.32 -9.55
CA GLY A 453 -24.67 2.97 -9.99
C GLY A 453 -24.94 2.80 -11.48
N ASN A 454 -23.93 2.93 -12.33
CA ASN A 454 -24.09 2.90 -13.79
C ASN A 454 -23.30 1.76 -14.45
N LYS A 455 -21.99 1.68 -14.18
CA LYS A 455 -21.11 0.79 -14.95
C LYS A 455 -19.89 0.32 -14.15
N VAL A 456 -19.47 -0.92 -14.44
CA VAL A 456 -18.18 -1.46 -14.00
C VAL A 456 -17.27 -1.57 -15.22
N HIS A 457 -16.09 -0.94 -15.15
CA HIS A 457 -15.05 -1.00 -16.15
C HIS A 457 -13.91 -1.89 -15.64
N LEU A 458 -13.66 -3.01 -16.30
CA LEU A 458 -12.45 -3.82 -16.08
C LEU A 458 -11.39 -3.32 -17.06
N ILE A 459 -10.33 -2.75 -16.54
CA ILE A 459 -9.23 -2.21 -17.34
C ILE A 459 -8.03 -3.12 -17.19
N VAL A 460 -7.69 -3.86 -18.23
CA VAL A 460 -6.52 -4.73 -18.28
C VAL A 460 -5.37 -3.97 -18.92
N LEU A 461 -4.29 -3.76 -18.17
CA LEU A 461 -3.13 -2.98 -18.62
C LEU A 461 -2.06 -3.85 -19.30
N ALA A 462 -2.11 -5.16 -19.12
CA ALA A 462 -1.30 -6.13 -19.86
C ALA A 462 -1.94 -6.49 -21.21
N ALA A 463 -1.21 -7.30 -22.01
CA ALA A 463 -1.76 -7.87 -23.21
C ALA A 463 -2.83 -8.91 -22.90
N ARG A 464 -3.80 -9.04 -23.79
CA ARG A 464 -4.76 -10.13 -23.77
C ARG A 464 -4.02 -11.46 -23.86
N GLN A 465 -4.40 -12.43 -23.04
CA GLN A 465 -3.93 -13.81 -23.26
C GLN A 465 -4.51 -14.28 -24.59
N GLU A 466 -3.64 -14.69 -25.53
CA GLU A 466 -4.09 -15.43 -26.71
C GLU A 466 -4.70 -16.73 -26.18
N ALA A 467 -5.98 -16.98 -26.50
CA ALA A 467 -6.56 -18.30 -26.27
C ALA A 467 -5.65 -19.29 -26.99
N GLU A 468 -5.10 -20.29 -26.29
CA GLU A 468 -4.51 -21.44 -26.95
C GLU A 468 -5.58 -21.96 -27.91
N GLU A 469 -5.38 -21.75 -29.22
CA GLU A 469 -6.12 -22.47 -30.22
C GLU A 469 -5.87 -23.96 -29.91
N ALA A 470 -6.89 -24.60 -29.35
CA ALA A 470 -6.90 -26.05 -29.25
C ALA A 470 -6.59 -26.55 -30.66
N ALA A 471 -5.35 -27.01 -30.86
CA ALA A 471 -4.96 -27.68 -32.07
C ALA A 471 -5.89 -28.88 -32.19
N ASP A 472 -6.93 -28.69 -32.99
CA ASP A 472 -7.76 -29.76 -33.50
C ASP A 472 -6.86 -30.64 -34.40
N GLU A 473 -6.09 -31.54 -33.77
CA GLU A 473 -5.54 -32.68 -34.48
C GLU A 473 -6.70 -33.64 -34.81
N GLY A 474 -7.53 -33.14 -35.69
CA GLY A 474 -8.46 -33.96 -36.47
C GLY A 474 -7.70 -34.80 -37.43
N ASP A 475 -7.67 -36.08 -37.16
CA ASP A 475 -7.78 -37.19 -38.08
C ASP A 475 -6.96 -37.15 -39.39
N ARG A 476 -5.86 -37.90 -39.40
CA ARG A 476 -5.50 -38.71 -40.60
C ARG A 476 -4.77 -39.99 -40.23
#